data_aaf640bc930c9ea7939d8bb3fce95044
#
_entry.id   aaf640bc930c9ea7939d8bb3fce95044
#
_cell.length_a   1.000
_cell.length_b   1.000
_cell.length_c   1.000
_cell.angle_alpha   90.00
_cell.angle_beta   90.00
_cell.angle_gamma   90.00
#
_symmetry.space_group_name_H-M   'P 1'
#
loop_
_entity.id
_entity.type
_entity.pdbx_description
1 polymer ?
#
loop_
_entity_poly.entity_id
_entity_poly.type
_entity_poly.pdbx_seq_one_letter_code
_entity_poly.pdbx_strand_id
1 'polypeptide(L)'
;MKIQLLEIGPETEQLSACTLSLLLGVHTPSNQIDGFLKFARQMLQVDHAILTFKNEPYFWYSTNQVFKAFHANPTAQLDAFFQGQQLIEPQHSQYAKFVKHIASLGIEAARVIALDLLKTDGESIGQLLLFDHREEAFSLGAVPTVAEFAAGLVRYIELKVDYTDLKELYEQQSALNFSKTKFFQIIAHDLRAPFHGLLGFSEVLAQERETLDDSSIQNIADYLFDTAQSTYSLLESLLNWAMAE
;
A
#
# COMPACT_ATOMS: atom_id res chain seq x y z
N MET A 1 -19.44 -13.65 -29.31
CA MET A 1 -18.54 -13.68 -28.13
C MET A 1 -19.32 -14.23 -26.95
N LYS A 2 -19.04 -15.47 -26.51
CA LYS A 2 -19.59 -16.01 -25.24
C LYS A 2 -18.46 -15.99 -24.20
N ILE A 3 -18.05 -14.82 -23.80
CA ILE A 3 -17.31 -14.70 -22.53
C ILE A 3 -18.37 -14.89 -21.46
N GLN A 4 -18.20 -15.88 -20.62
CA GLN A 4 -19.09 -16.10 -19.48
C GLN A 4 -18.87 -14.94 -18.51
N LEU A 5 -19.77 -13.97 -18.58
CA LEU A 5 -19.83 -12.80 -17.72
C LEU A 5 -20.18 -13.27 -16.30
N LEU A 6 -19.21 -13.33 -15.43
CA LEU A 6 -19.44 -13.22 -13.99
C LEU A 6 -19.51 -11.73 -13.67
N GLU A 7 -20.72 -11.19 -13.53
CA GLU A 7 -20.89 -9.87 -12.89
C GLU A 7 -20.32 -9.99 -11.48
N ILE A 8 -19.35 -9.13 -11.14
CA ILE A 8 -18.91 -9.01 -9.75
C ILE A 8 -20.10 -8.42 -9.00
N GLY A 9 -20.80 -9.26 -8.25
CA GLY A 9 -21.74 -8.81 -7.25
C GLY A 9 -20.98 -8.07 -6.14
N PRO A 10 -21.65 -7.31 -5.26
CA PRO A 10 -21.02 -6.51 -4.20
C PRO A 10 -20.36 -7.34 -3.09
N GLU A 11 -20.00 -8.58 -3.31
CA GLU A 11 -19.37 -9.44 -2.32
C GLU A 11 -17.89 -9.06 -2.12
N THR A 12 -17.67 -8.37 -1.03
CA THR A 12 -16.40 -7.81 -0.55
C THR A 12 -15.25 -8.83 -0.41
N GLU A 13 -15.54 -10.12 -0.30
CA GLU A 13 -14.52 -11.17 -0.12
C GLU A 13 -13.74 -11.51 -1.39
N GLN A 14 -14.35 -11.38 -2.56
CA GLN A 14 -13.67 -11.67 -3.84
C GLN A 14 -12.73 -10.54 -4.29
N LEU A 15 -12.93 -9.34 -3.78
CA LEU A 15 -12.14 -8.16 -4.15
C LEU A 15 -10.90 -7.95 -3.31
N SER A 16 -10.76 -8.65 -2.17
CA SER A 16 -9.55 -8.58 -1.33
C SER A 16 -8.25 -8.99 -2.05
N ALA A 17 -8.37 -9.75 -3.16
CA ALA A 17 -7.26 -10.13 -4.00
C ALA A 17 -6.91 -9.08 -5.09
N CYS A 18 -7.70 -7.99 -5.19
CA CYS A 18 -7.55 -6.97 -6.24
C CYS A 18 -6.88 -5.70 -5.69
N THR A 19 -5.63 -5.80 -5.30
CA THR A 19 -4.92 -4.68 -4.63
C THR A 19 -4.82 -3.44 -5.50
N LEU A 20 -4.38 -3.58 -6.76
CA LEU A 20 -4.19 -2.44 -7.67
C LEU A 20 -5.52 -1.87 -8.15
N SER A 21 -6.52 -2.72 -8.42
CA SER A 21 -7.85 -2.27 -8.80
C SER A 21 -8.54 -1.49 -7.70
N LEU A 22 -8.39 -1.91 -6.43
CA LEU A 22 -8.90 -1.17 -5.27
C LEU A 22 -8.17 0.16 -5.07
N LEU A 23 -6.84 0.16 -5.22
CA LEU A 23 -6.01 1.35 -5.15
C LEU A 23 -6.43 2.41 -6.19
N LEU A 24 -6.84 1.97 -7.38
CA LEU A 24 -7.36 2.81 -8.45
C LEU A 24 -8.86 3.15 -8.32
N GLY A 25 -9.46 2.82 -7.19
CA GLY A 25 -10.80 3.24 -6.83
C GLY A 25 -11.90 2.58 -7.64
N VAL A 26 -11.79 1.29 -7.95
CA VAL A 26 -12.77 0.55 -8.78
C VAL A 26 -14.21 0.67 -8.27
N HIS A 27 -14.41 0.86 -6.97
CA HIS A 27 -15.73 1.03 -6.34
C HIS A 27 -16.11 2.48 -6.03
N THR A 28 -15.27 3.45 -6.40
CA THR A 28 -15.54 4.87 -6.14
C THR A 28 -16.08 5.56 -7.37
N PRO A 29 -16.82 6.68 -7.23
CA PRO A 29 -17.24 7.50 -8.36
C PRO A 29 -16.07 8.02 -9.21
N SER A 30 -14.89 8.11 -8.64
CA SER A 30 -13.64 8.50 -9.31
C SER A 30 -12.81 7.29 -9.76
N ASN A 31 -13.46 6.30 -10.36
CA ASN A 31 -12.81 5.11 -10.89
C ASN A 31 -11.81 5.48 -11.99
N GLN A 32 -10.53 5.35 -11.66
CA GLN A 32 -9.45 5.72 -12.56
C GLN A 32 -9.22 4.69 -13.66
N ILE A 33 -9.56 3.41 -13.41
CA ILE A 33 -9.47 2.36 -14.43
C ILE A 33 -10.42 2.67 -15.58
N ASP A 34 -11.68 2.99 -15.29
CA ASP A 34 -12.66 3.33 -16.33
C ASP A 34 -12.26 4.59 -17.10
N GLY A 35 -11.84 5.64 -16.36
CA GLY A 35 -11.34 6.87 -16.97
C GLY A 35 -10.14 6.65 -17.87
N PHE A 36 -9.18 5.85 -17.43
CA PHE A 36 -7.99 5.47 -18.20
C PHE A 36 -8.35 4.69 -19.47
N LEU A 37 -9.16 3.63 -19.35
CA LEU A 37 -9.57 2.80 -20.50
C LEU A 37 -10.41 3.60 -21.52
N LYS A 38 -11.27 4.47 -21.03
CA LYS A 38 -12.06 5.37 -21.89
C LYS A 38 -11.17 6.33 -22.67
N PHE A 39 -10.20 6.95 -22.01
CA PHE A 39 -9.23 7.84 -22.67
C PHE A 39 -8.41 7.08 -23.71
N ALA A 40 -7.82 5.92 -23.35
CA ALA A 40 -7.02 5.12 -24.26
C ALA A 40 -7.82 4.68 -25.52
N ARG A 41 -9.06 4.27 -25.35
CA ARG A 41 -9.95 3.93 -26.47
C ARG A 41 -10.22 5.14 -27.38
N GLN A 42 -10.50 6.30 -26.80
CA GLN A 42 -10.75 7.53 -27.55
C GLN A 42 -9.52 7.97 -28.36
N MET A 43 -8.34 7.89 -27.78
CA MET A 43 -7.08 8.26 -28.43
C MET A 43 -6.77 7.39 -29.64
N LEU A 44 -6.96 6.08 -29.54
CA LEU A 44 -6.76 5.13 -30.64
C LEU A 44 -7.99 4.94 -31.52
N GLN A 45 -9.11 5.59 -31.17
CA GLN A 45 -10.39 5.42 -31.84
C GLN A 45 -10.80 3.93 -31.96
N VAL A 46 -10.66 3.17 -30.87
CA VAL A 46 -11.05 1.76 -30.79
C VAL A 46 -12.30 1.58 -29.92
N ASP A 47 -13.03 0.50 -30.17
CA ASP A 47 -14.28 0.24 -29.49
C ASP A 47 -14.09 -0.51 -28.16
N HIS A 48 -12.98 -1.23 -28.00
CA HIS A 48 -12.74 -2.14 -26.90
C HIS A 48 -11.39 -1.91 -26.24
N ALA A 49 -11.38 -2.01 -24.92
CA ALA A 49 -10.15 -2.03 -24.10
C ALA A 49 -10.24 -3.09 -23.02
N ILE A 50 -9.12 -3.73 -22.74
CA ILE A 50 -8.93 -4.67 -21.62
C ILE A 50 -7.71 -4.22 -20.83
N LEU A 51 -7.84 -4.17 -19.50
CA LEU A 51 -6.76 -3.97 -18.57
C LEU A 51 -6.67 -5.18 -17.65
N THR A 52 -5.47 -5.71 -17.48
CA THR A 52 -5.18 -6.81 -16.56
C THR A 52 -4.08 -6.38 -15.58
N PHE A 53 -4.13 -6.90 -14.36
CA PHE A 53 -3.02 -6.81 -13.42
C PHE A 53 -2.51 -8.21 -13.06
N LYS A 54 -1.19 -8.37 -12.98
CA LYS A 54 -0.52 -9.68 -12.93
C LYS A 54 -0.98 -10.58 -11.79
N ASN A 55 -1.23 -10.02 -10.64
CA ASN A 55 -1.58 -10.77 -9.43
C ASN A 55 -3.08 -10.68 -9.08
N GLU A 56 -3.90 -10.23 -10.01
CA GLU A 56 -5.34 -10.12 -9.81
C GLU A 56 -6.08 -11.21 -10.60
N PRO A 57 -7.16 -11.79 -10.06
CA PRO A 57 -7.91 -12.86 -10.73
C PRO A 57 -8.81 -12.33 -11.84
N TYR A 58 -8.93 -11.01 -11.99
CA TYR A 58 -9.87 -10.37 -12.92
C TYR A 58 -9.14 -9.57 -13.99
N PHE A 59 -9.84 -9.32 -15.10
CA PHE A 59 -9.49 -8.27 -16.03
C PHE A 59 -10.65 -7.28 -16.21
N TRP A 60 -10.32 -6.04 -16.51
CA TRP A 60 -11.26 -4.94 -16.67
C TRP A 60 -11.51 -4.70 -18.16
N TYR A 61 -12.78 -4.77 -18.54
CA TYR A 61 -13.20 -4.57 -19.92
C TYR A 61 -14.03 -3.31 -20.06
N SER A 62 -13.73 -2.50 -21.06
CA SER A 62 -14.38 -1.23 -21.33
C SER A 62 -14.79 -1.10 -22.79
N THR A 63 -16.02 -0.63 -22.99
CA THR A 63 -16.56 -0.21 -24.29
C THR A 63 -17.21 1.16 -24.16
N ASN A 64 -17.83 1.68 -25.24
CA ASN A 64 -18.58 2.95 -25.15
C ASN A 64 -19.79 2.87 -24.21
N GLN A 65 -20.31 1.68 -23.92
CA GLN A 65 -21.53 1.49 -23.14
C GLN A 65 -21.33 0.74 -21.84
N VAL A 66 -20.21 0.00 -21.70
CA VAL A 66 -20.03 -0.97 -20.62
C VAL A 66 -18.63 -0.88 -20.07
N PHE A 67 -18.56 -0.83 -18.73
CA PHE A 67 -17.35 -1.10 -17.96
C PHE A 67 -17.65 -2.26 -17.01
N LYS A 68 -16.94 -3.38 -17.15
CA LYS A 68 -17.18 -4.60 -16.39
C LYS A 68 -15.85 -5.32 -16.09
N ALA A 69 -15.84 -6.10 -15.00
CA ALA A 69 -14.79 -7.05 -14.74
C ALA A 69 -15.20 -8.48 -15.14
N PHE A 70 -14.20 -9.27 -15.53
CA PHE A 70 -14.35 -10.67 -15.87
C PHE A 70 -13.40 -11.52 -15.06
N HIS A 71 -13.88 -12.66 -14.59
CA HIS A 71 -13.07 -13.64 -13.88
C HIS A 71 -12.38 -14.55 -14.88
N ALA A 72 -11.20 -14.22 -15.28
CA ALA A 72 -10.18 -15.05 -15.95
C ALA A 72 -9.05 -14.11 -16.40
N ASN A 73 -8.00 -14.01 -15.61
CA ASN A 73 -6.90 -13.11 -15.94
C ASN A 73 -5.95 -13.79 -16.97
N PRO A 74 -5.85 -13.28 -18.21
CA PRO A 74 -4.99 -13.85 -19.23
C PRO A 74 -3.52 -13.41 -19.12
N THR A 75 -3.13 -12.57 -18.16
CA THR A 75 -1.81 -11.94 -18.09
C THR A 75 -0.67 -12.94 -18.23
N ALA A 76 -0.69 -14.04 -17.47
CA ALA A 76 0.37 -15.06 -17.54
C ALA A 76 0.50 -15.73 -18.92
N GLN A 77 -0.58 -15.77 -19.70
CA GLN A 77 -0.59 -16.34 -21.05
C GLN A 77 -0.09 -15.33 -22.09
N LEU A 78 -0.24 -14.04 -21.81
CA LEU A 78 0.15 -12.95 -22.72
C LEU A 78 1.62 -12.51 -22.52
N ASP A 79 2.17 -12.64 -21.32
CA ASP A 79 3.55 -12.24 -20.99
C ASP A 79 4.58 -12.79 -21.98
N ALA A 80 4.43 -14.05 -22.41
CA ALA A 80 5.35 -14.72 -23.33
C ALA A 80 5.47 -14.05 -24.71
N PHE A 81 4.47 -13.27 -25.11
CA PHE A 81 4.47 -12.60 -26.42
C PHE A 81 5.28 -11.30 -26.42
N PHE A 82 5.43 -10.66 -25.27
CA PHE A 82 6.16 -9.40 -25.16
C PHE A 82 7.67 -9.58 -25.29
N GLN A 83 8.24 -10.67 -24.76
CA GLN A 83 9.67 -11.01 -24.89
C GLN A 83 10.64 -9.84 -24.60
N GLY A 84 10.30 -9.02 -23.60
CA GLY A 84 11.07 -7.82 -23.23
C GLY A 84 10.76 -6.57 -24.08
N GLN A 85 9.81 -6.66 -25.02
CA GLN A 85 9.26 -5.51 -25.72
C GLN A 85 8.01 -5.01 -25.01
N GLN A 86 7.84 -3.71 -24.93
CA GLN A 86 6.71 -3.11 -24.22
C GLN A 86 5.43 -3.05 -25.07
N LEU A 87 5.55 -3.16 -26.39
CA LEU A 87 4.46 -2.93 -27.33
C LEU A 87 4.35 -4.06 -28.34
N ILE A 88 3.12 -4.59 -28.52
CA ILE A 88 2.74 -5.48 -29.63
C ILE A 88 1.77 -4.73 -30.52
N GLU A 89 2.20 -4.46 -31.74
CA GLU A 89 1.45 -3.77 -32.80
C GLU A 89 1.56 -4.54 -34.12
N PRO A 90 0.83 -4.19 -35.20
CA PRO A 90 0.84 -4.94 -36.45
C PRO A 90 2.21 -5.23 -37.08
N GLN A 91 3.23 -4.43 -36.80
CA GLN A 91 4.60 -4.62 -37.29
C GLN A 91 5.42 -5.60 -36.40
N HIS A 92 4.91 -5.99 -35.23
CA HIS A 92 5.62 -6.87 -34.31
C HIS A 92 5.75 -8.29 -34.87
N SER A 93 6.92 -8.92 -34.72
CA SER A 93 7.20 -10.27 -35.27
C SER A 93 6.25 -11.38 -34.78
N GLN A 94 5.72 -11.25 -33.56
CA GLN A 94 4.79 -12.18 -32.94
C GLN A 94 3.32 -11.80 -33.14
N TYR A 95 3.01 -10.70 -33.84
CA TYR A 95 1.66 -10.17 -33.95
C TYR A 95 0.62 -11.19 -34.39
N ALA A 96 0.89 -11.90 -35.49
CA ALA A 96 -0.05 -12.89 -36.02
C ALA A 96 -0.33 -14.05 -35.04
N LYS A 97 0.69 -14.46 -34.27
CA LYS A 97 0.52 -15.48 -33.23
C LYS A 97 -0.25 -14.93 -32.05
N PHE A 98 0.02 -13.67 -31.66
CA PHE A 98 -0.69 -12.97 -30.60
C PHE A 98 -2.18 -12.84 -30.91
N VAL A 99 -2.53 -12.33 -32.08
CA VAL A 99 -3.93 -12.21 -32.52
C VAL A 99 -4.66 -13.58 -32.51
N LYS A 100 -4.01 -14.63 -32.99
CA LYS A 100 -4.57 -15.98 -32.96
C LYS A 100 -4.77 -16.47 -31.52
N HIS A 101 -3.84 -16.13 -30.62
CA HIS A 101 -3.93 -16.52 -29.21
C HIS A 101 -5.08 -15.80 -28.50
N ILE A 102 -5.20 -14.47 -28.64
CA ILE A 102 -6.31 -13.72 -28.02
C ILE A 102 -7.67 -14.17 -28.58
N ALA A 103 -7.75 -14.58 -29.86
CA ALA A 103 -8.95 -15.16 -30.43
C ALA A 103 -9.33 -16.48 -29.73
N SER A 104 -8.36 -17.31 -29.35
CA SER A 104 -8.61 -18.54 -28.57
C SER A 104 -9.12 -18.23 -27.13
N LEU A 105 -8.87 -17.04 -26.62
CA LEU A 105 -9.41 -16.55 -25.34
C LEU A 105 -10.80 -15.88 -25.51
N GLY A 106 -11.35 -15.89 -26.73
CA GLY A 106 -12.66 -15.29 -27.06
C GLY A 106 -12.60 -13.78 -27.34
N ILE A 107 -11.40 -13.21 -27.57
CA ILE A 107 -11.20 -11.81 -27.96
C ILE A 107 -11.04 -11.76 -29.47
N GLU A 108 -12.14 -11.50 -30.19
CA GLU A 108 -12.13 -11.34 -31.66
C GLU A 108 -11.76 -9.90 -32.02
N ALA A 109 -10.68 -9.71 -32.76
CA ALA A 109 -10.20 -8.41 -33.19
C ALA A 109 -9.65 -8.48 -34.62
N ALA A 110 -9.98 -7.48 -35.44
CA ALA A 110 -9.34 -7.27 -36.74
C ALA A 110 -8.00 -6.55 -36.55
N ARG A 111 -7.94 -5.63 -35.63
CA ARG A 111 -6.70 -4.96 -35.20
C ARG A 111 -6.60 -4.86 -33.69
N VAL A 112 -5.40 -4.98 -33.16
CA VAL A 112 -5.10 -4.92 -31.73
C VAL A 112 -3.77 -4.25 -31.49
N ILE A 113 -3.68 -3.50 -30.39
CA ILE A 113 -2.44 -3.06 -29.77
C ILE A 113 -2.44 -3.59 -28.35
N ALA A 114 -1.33 -4.17 -27.94
CA ALA A 114 -1.13 -4.59 -26.56
C ALA A 114 0.11 -3.90 -25.99
N LEU A 115 -0.03 -3.39 -24.79
CA LEU A 115 1.02 -2.73 -24.01
C LEU A 115 1.28 -3.50 -22.74
N ASP A 116 2.54 -3.79 -22.47
CA ASP A 116 2.99 -4.28 -21.17
C ASP A 116 3.22 -3.09 -20.22
N LEU A 117 2.62 -3.14 -19.05
CA LEU A 117 2.65 -2.07 -18.06
C LEU A 117 3.86 -2.29 -17.14
N LEU A 118 4.97 -1.65 -17.49
CA LEU A 118 6.24 -1.82 -16.79
C LEU A 118 6.45 -0.76 -15.72
N LYS A 119 6.81 -1.19 -14.51
CA LYS A 119 7.31 -0.32 -13.45
C LYS A 119 8.67 0.29 -13.82
N THR A 120 9.12 1.23 -13.00
CA THR A 120 10.43 1.89 -13.16
C THR A 120 11.60 0.89 -13.08
N ASP A 121 11.46 -0.21 -12.35
CA ASP A 121 12.43 -1.30 -12.25
C ASP A 121 12.39 -2.31 -13.41
N GLY A 122 11.44 -2.15 -14.34
CA GLY A 122 11.22 -3.04 -15.48
C GLY A 122 10.32 -4.24 -15.20
N GLU A 123 9.78 -4.37 -13.97
CA GLU A 123 8.81 -5.42 -13.67
C GLU A 123 7.45 -5.10 -14.30
N SER A 124 6.84 -6.11 -14.96
CA SER A 124 5.46 -5.98 -15.49
C SER A 124 4.46 -6.12 -14.36
N ILE A 125 3.53 -5.15 -14.27
CA ILE A 125 2.39 -5.18 -13.35
C ILE A 125 1.09 -5.62 -14.02
N GLY A 126 1.04 -5.69 -15.35
CA GLY A 126 -0.15 -6.07 -16.09
C GLY A 126 -0.08 -5.64 -17.54
N GLN A 127 -1.20 -5.72 -18.24
CA GLN A 127 -1.27 -5.47 -19.67
C GLN A 127 -2.52 -4.68 -20.06
N LEU A 128 -2.36 -3.81 -21.04
CA LEU A 128 -3.43 -3.07 -21.68
C LEU A 128 -3.59 -3.56 -23.14
N LEU A 129 -4.78 -4.04 -23.49
CA LEU A 129 -5.16 -4.40 -24.83
C LEU A 129 -6.19 -3.42 -25.37
N LEU A 130 -5.97 -2.90 -26.57
CA LEU A 130 -6.85 -1.96 -27.27
C LEU A 130 -7.16 -2.52 -28.66
N PHE A 131 -8.42 -2.75 -28.96
CA PHE A 131 -8.80 -3.48 -30.19
C PHE A 131 -10.18 -3.11 -30.70
N ASP A 132 -10.40 -3.40 -31.99
CA ASP A 132 -11.71 -3.36 -32.61
C ASP A 132 -11.79 -4.29 -33.87
N HIS A 133 -12.91 -4.20 -34.58
CA HIS A 133 -13.19 -4.99 -35.77
C HIS A 133 -12.87 -4.26 -37.09
N ARG A 134 -12.30 -3.07 -37.05
CA ARG A 134 -11.90 -2.29 -38.25
C ARG A 134 -10.55 -2.76 -38.76
N GLU A 135 -10.40 -2.80 -40.08
CA GLU A 135 -9.13 -3.18 -40.71
C GLU A 135 -8.18 -1.98 -40.94
N GLU A 136 -8.64 -0.78 -40.65
CA GLU A 136 -7.86 0.44 -40.85
C GLU A 136 -6.65 0.47 -39.91
N ALA A 137 -5.52 0.97 -40.41
CA ALA A 137 -4.32 1.14 -39.60
C ALA A 137 -4.53 2.16 -38.45
N PHE A 138 -3.82 1.96 -37.35
CA PHE A 138 -3.80 2.95 -36.28
C PHE A 138 -3.12 4.23 -36.72
N SER A 139 -3.55 5.38 -36.18
CA SER A 139 -2.89 6.66 -36.43
C SER A 139 -1.46 6.62 -35.90
N LEU A 140 -0.51 7.02 -36.75
CA LEU A 140 0.94 6.98 -36.43
C LEU A 140 1.35 7.72 -35.14
N GLY A 141 0.62 8.77 -34.75
CA GLY A 141 0.90 9.52 -33.53
C GLY A 141 0.16 9.04 -32.28
N ALA A 142 -0.90 8.24 -32.44
CA ALA A 142 -1.75 7.87 -31.30
C ALA A 142 -1.16 6.74 -30.45
N VAL A 143 -0.43 5.81 -31.06
CA VAL A 143 0.17 4.67 -30.32
C VAL A 143 1.24 5.14 -29.32
N PRO A 144 2.23 5.97 -29.69
CA PRO A 144 3.18 6.51 -28.72
C PRO A 144 2.51 7.31 -27.59
N THR A 145 1.48 8.09 -27.91
CA THR A 145 0.75 8.89 -26.90
C THR A 145 0.05 7.99 -25.89
N VAL A 146 -0.57 6.89 -26.33
CA VAL A 146 -1.19 5.94 -25.39
C VAL A 146 -0.14 5.20 -24.58
N ALA A 147 1.01 4.87 -25.16
CA ALA A 147 2.11 4.24 -24.42
C ALA A 147 2.65 5.17 -23.31
N GLU A 148 2.86 6.47 -23.61
CA GLU A 148 3.25 7.46 -22.60
C GLU A 148 2.20 7.62 -21.51
N PHE A 149 0.92 7.61 -21.88
CA PHE A 149 -0.17 7.69 -20.91
C PHE A 149 -0.26 6.44 -20.03
N ALA A 150 -0.03 5.25 -20.60
CA ALA A 150 0.06 4.01 -19.86
C ALA A 150 1.24 4.01 -18.87
N ALA A 151 2.41 4.53 -19.28
CA ALA A 151 3.54 4.74 -18.39
C ALA A 151 3.21 5.72 -17.25
N GLY A 152 2.43 6.77 -17.55
CA GLY A 152 1.92 7.71 -16.55
C GLY A 152 1.00 7.03 -15.53
N LEU A 153 0.13 6.12 -15.97
CA LEU A 153 -0.70 5.31 -15.06
C LEU A 153 0.16 4.43 -14.14
N VAL A 154 1.17 3.77 -14.69
CA VAL A 154 2.07 2.92 -13.89
C VAL A 154 2.78 3.73 -12.81
N ARG A 155 3.35 4.89 -13.17
CA ARG A 155 3.99 5.81 -12.21
C ARG A 155 3.02 6.28 -11.12
N TYR A 156 1.78 6.56 -11.50
CA TYR A 156 0.75 6.90 -10.53
C TYR A 156 0.47 5.75 -9.56
N ILE A 157 0.42 4.50 -10.05
CA ILE A 157 0.27 3.29 -9.23
C ILE A 157 1.45 3.16 -8.26
N GLU A 158 2.69 3.26 -8.74
CA GLU A 158 3.90 3.19 -7.92
C GLU A 158 3.84 4.23 -6.79
N LEU A 159 3.58 5.51 -7.12
CA LEU A 159 3.44 6.57 -6.12
C LEU A 159 2.34 6.32 -5.09
N LYS A 160 1.24 5.72 -5.50
CA LYS A 160 0.14 5.38 -4.59
C LYS A 160 0.51 4.26 -3.62
N VAL A 161 1.22 3.24 -4.10
CA VAL A 161 1.74 2.15 -3.26
C VAL A 161 2.72 2.72 -2.24
N ASP A 162 3.75 3.46 -2.70
CA ASP A 162 4.76 4.07 -1.84
C ASP A 162 4.14 5.00 -0.78
N TYR A 163 3.13 5.78 -1.18
CA TYR A 163 2.41 6.65 -0.24
C TYR A 163 1.67 5.86 0.84
N THR A 164 1.05 4.73 0.46
CA THR A 164 0.33 3.89 1.41
C THR A 164 1.29 3.27 2.43
N ASP A 165 2.40 2.72 1.95
CA ASP A 165 3.43 2.11 2.79
C ASP A 165 4.07 3.15 3.74
N LEU A 166 4.37 4.35 3.23
CA LEU A 166 4.90 5.45 4.03
C LEU A 166 3.90 5.90 5.10
N LYS A 167 2.62 5.96 4.77
CA LYS A 167 1.56 6.30 5.73
C LYS A 167 1.46 5.28 6.86
N GLU A 168 1.51 3.99 6.55
CA GLU A 168 1.49 2.92 7.55
C GLU A 168 2.70 3.01 8.49
N LEU A 169 3.90 3.20 7.93
CA LEU A 169 5.12 3.39 8.72
C LEU A 169 5.02 4.61 9.64
N TYR A 170 4.49 5.72 9.14
CA TYR A 170 4.30 6.94 9.94
C TYR A 170 3.31 6.72 11.09
N GLU A 171 2.19 6.03 10.84
CA GLU A 171 1.20 5.71 11.87
C GLU A 171 1.79 4.81 12.95
N GLN A 172 2.57 3.79 12.57
CA GLN A 172 3.27 2.90 13.50
C GLN A 172 4.28 3.68 14.35
N GLN A 173 5.11 4.52 13.74
CA GLN A 173 6.10 5.33 14.45
C GLN A 173 5.43 6.36 15.38
N SER A 174 4.32 6.95 14.97
CA SER A 174 3.55 7.89 15.78
C SER A 174 2.97 7.20 17.02
N ALA A 175 2.41 6.00 16.87
CA ALA A 175 1.91 5.19 17.97
C ALA A 175 3.02 4.82 18.96
N LEU A 176 4.19 4.44 18.45
CA LEU A 176 5.37 4.13 19.28
C LEU A 176 5.84 5.36 20.08
N ASN A 177 5.96 6.52 19.43
CA ASN A 177 6.33 7.77 20.08
C ASN A 177 5.33 8.21 21.16
N PHE A 178 4.03 8.02 20.88
CA PHE A 178 2.99 8.29 21.87
C PHE A 178 3.12 7.38 23.10
N SER A 179 3.32 6.09 22.89
CA SER A 179 3.53 5.11 23.96
C SER A 179 4.76 5.44 24.78
N LYS A 180 5.88 5.78 24.13
CA LYS A 180 7.12 6.20 24.75
C LYS A 180 6.93 7.46 25.62
N THR A 181 6.23 8.46 25.09
CA THR A 181 5.96 9.71 25.83
C THR A 181 5.10 9.44 27.06
N LYS A 182 4.04 8.65 26.91
CA LYS A 182 3.16 8.26 28.02
C LYS A 182 3.90 7.48 29.11
N PHE A 183 4.79 6.58 28.69
CA PHE A 183 5.66 5.84 29.60
C PHE A 183 6.54 6.76 30.44
N PHE A 184 7.24 7.73 29.81
CA PHE A 184 8.05 8.70 30.56
C PHE A 184 7.23 9.57 31.49
N GLN A 185 6.00 9.94 31.12
CA GLN A 185 5.09 10.68 32.00
C GLN A 185 4.74 9.89 33.27
N ILE A 186 4.44 8.59 33.11
CA ILE A 186 4.12 7.69 34.24
C ILE A 186 5.36 7.58 35.16
N ILE A 187 6.54 7.31 34.60
CA ILE A 187 7.78 7.21 35.37
C ILE A 187 8.07 8.51 36.15
N ALA A 188 7.97 9.64 35.48
CA ALA A 188 8.23 10.93 36.12
C ALA A 188 7.22 11.20 37.26
N HIS A 189 5.99 10.77 37.13
CA HIS A 189 4.98 10.84 38.18
C HIS A 189 5.33 9.94 39.36
N ASP A 190 5.65 8.68 39.10
CA ASP A 190 5.88 7.65 40.10
C ASP A 190 7.21 7.85 40.84
N LEU A 191 8.20 8.49 40.22
CA LEU A 191 9.45 8.91 40.88
C LEU A 191 9.29 10.16 41.74
N ARG A 192 8.34 11.04 41.44
CA ARG A 192 8.17 12.30 42.16
C ARG A 192 7.82 12.08 43.63
N ALA A 193 6.92 11.14 43.93
CA ALA A 193 6.49 10.88 45.30
C ALA A 193 7.63 10.41 46.24
N PRO A 194 8.40 9.33 45.89
CA PRO A 194 9.52 8.91 46.73
C PRO A 194 10.59 9.97 46.86
N PHE A 195 10.92 10.73 45.81
CA PHE A 195 11.90 11.81 45.90
C PHE A 195 11.44 12.94 46.83
N HIS A 196 10.14 13.30 46.83
CA HIS A 196 9.61 14.27 47.80
C HIS A 196 9.74 13.77 49.24
N GLY A 197 9.45 12.49 49.49
CA GLY A 197 9.65 11.88 50.80
C GLY A 197 11.11 11.90 51.25
N LEU A 198 12.03 11.47 50.35
CA LEU A 198 13.47 11.51 50.64
C LEU A 198 13.95 12.91 50.97
N LEU A 199 13.59 13.93 50.19
CA LEU A 199 13.98 15.32 50.42
C LEU A 199 13.38 15.87 51.70
N GLY A 200 12.07 15.66 51.96
CA GLY A 200 11.39 16.19 53.15
C GLY A 200 11.97 15.62 54.44
N PHE A 201 12.15 14.30 54.50
CA PHE A 201 12.73 13.71 55.73
C PHE A 201 14.23 14.01 55.87
N SER A 202 14.98 14.16 54.78
CA SER A 202 16.37 14.64 54.83
C SER A 202 16.44 16.06 55.35
N GLU A 203 15.51 16.94 54.97
CA GLU A 203 15.41 18.30 55.44
C GLU A 203 15.11 18.36 56.94
N VAL A 204 14.16 17.54 57.44
CA VAL A 204 13.87 17.44 58.90
C VAL A 204 15.11 17.01 59.68
N LEU A 205 15.84 15.98 59.21
CA LEU A 205 17.09 15.58 59.86
C LEU A 205 18.16 16.65 59.82
N ALA A 206 18.23 17.47 58.80
CA ALA A 206 19.24 18.51 58.66
C ALA A 206 18.95 19.74 59.54
N GLN A 207 17.66 20.11 59.69
CA GLN A 207 17.26 21.36 60.34
C GLN A 207 16.75 21.16 61.76
N GLU A 208 16.15 20.02 62.09
CA GLU A 208 15.46 19.79 63.39
C GLU A 208 16.09 18.68 64.24
N ARG A 209 17.33 18.28 63.97
CA ARG A 209 18.01 17.15 64.65
C ARG A 209 18.07 17.29 66.15
N GLU A 210 18.25 18.52 66.68
CA GLU A 210 18.33 18.76 68.05
C GLU A 210 17.02 18.62 68.84
N THR A 211 15.87 18.62 68.12
CA THR A 211 14.53 18.52 68.68
C THR A 211 13.96 17.10 68.60
N LEU A 212 14.61 16.22 67.80
CA LEU A 212 14.19 14.85 67.61
C LEU A 212 14.77 13.90 68.64
N ASP A 213 13.98 12.96 69.12
CA ASP A 213 14.49 11.86 69.95
C ASP A 213 15.16 10.78 69.08
N ASP A 214 15.96 9.91 69.72
CA ASP A 214 16.69 8.83 68.98
C ASP A 214 15.77 7.89 68.23
N SER A 215 14.57 7.65 68.72
CA SER A 215 13.60 6.78 68.03
C SER A 215 13.05 7.41 66.76
N SER A 216 12.81 8.71 66.78
CA SER A 216 12.37 9.48 65.61
C SER A 216 13.48 9.55 64.54
N ILE A 217 14.72 9.77 64.94
CA ILE A 217 15.88 9.75 64.03
C ILE A 217 16.04 8.40 63.37
N GLN A 218 15.92 7.29 64.14
CA GLN A 218 16.01 5.93 63.58
C GLN A 218 14.87 5.65 62.60
N ASN A 219 13.63 5.98 62.94
CA ASN A 219 12.49 5.81 62.03
C ASN A 219 12.64 6.58 60.70
N ILE A 220 13.14 7.80 60.75
CA ILE A 220 13.40 8.60 59.54
C ILE A 220 14.53 7.96 58.72
N ALA A 221 15.60 7.51 59.37
CA ALA A 221 16.69 6.83 58.66
C ALA A 221 16.25 5.56 57.95
N ASP A 222 15.45 4.73 58.65
CA ASP A 222 14.89 3.50 58.08
C ASP A 222 13.96 3.83 56.89
N TYR A 223 13.09 4.83 57.02
CA TYR A 223 12.22 5.27 55.89
C TYR A 223 13.02 5.75 54.69
N LEU A 224 14.08 6.56 54.94
CA LEU A 224 14.94 7.05 53.85
C LEU A 224 15.64 5.89 53.13
N PHE A 225 16.16 4.92 53.89
CA PHE A 225 16.83 3.75 53.36
C PHE A 225 15.88 2.90 52.50
N ASP A 226 14.71 2.55 53.03
CA ASP A 226 13.71 1.72 52.37
C ASP A 226 13.17 2.38 51.08
N THR A 227 12.92 3.70 51.17
CA THR A 227 12.47 4.50 50.04
C THR A 227 13.54 4.58 48.94
N ALA A 228 14.81 4.82 49.33
CA ALA A 228 15.91 4.86 48.38
C ALA A 228 16.09 3.49 47.67
N GLN A 229 16.04 2.38 48.43
CA GLN A 229 16.19 1.05 47.92
C GLN A 229 15.05 0.67 46.95
N SER A 230 13.81 0.98 47.30
CA SER A 230 12.64 0.76 46.43
C SER A 230 12.72 1.56 45.15
N THR A 231 13.14 2.85 45.26
CA THR A 231 13.30 3.73 44.09
C THR A 231 14.42 3.25 43.16
N TYR A 232 15.53 2.76 43.73
CA TYR A 232 16.63 2.19 42.96
C TYR A 232 16.19 0.94 42.20
N SER A 233 15.48 0.01 42.87
CA SER A 233 14.96 -1.19 42.24
C SER A 233 13.97 -0.87 41.11
N LEU A 234 13.16 0.16 41.27
CA LEU A 234 12.27 0.65 40.21
C LEU A 234 13.08 1.16 39.02
N LEU A 235 14.12 1.97 39.25
CA LEU A 235 14.99 2.48 38.17
C LEU A 235 15.72 1.35 37.42
N GLU A 236 16.26 0.35 38.15
CA GLU A 236 16.88 -0.83 37.51
C GLU A 236 15.90 -1.59 36.64
N SER A 237 14.69 -1.80 37.12
CA SER A 237 13.64 -2.48 36.34
C SER A 237 13.31 -1.71 35.06
N LEU A 238 13.22 -0.38 35.13
CA LEU A 238 12.96 0.49 33.99
C LEU A 238 14.13 0.50 32.98
N LEU A 239 15.36 0.52 33.46
CA LEU A 239 16.56 0.45 32.59
C LEU A 239 16.66 -0.90 31.88
N ASN A 240 16.41 -2.00 32.59
CA ASN A 240 16.42 -3.33 32.02
C ASN A 240 15.33 -3.48 30.94
N TRP A 241 14.15 -2.91 31.17
CA TRP A 241 13.08 -2.89 30.17
C TRP A 241 13.47 -2.06 28.92
N ALA A 242 14.05 -0.87 29.13
CA ALA A 242 14.47 0.01 28.03
C ALA A 242 15.64 -0.55 27.19
N MET A 243 16.43 -1.49 27.73
CA MET A 243 17.52 -2.15 27.01
C MET A 243 17.07 -3.46 26.32
N ALA A 244 15.90 -3.98 26.64
CA ALA A 244 15.34 -5.21 26.06
C ALA A 244 14.52 -4.96 24.77
N GLU A 245 14.20 -3.70 24.44
CA GLU A 245 13.62 -3.25 23.18
C GLU A 245 14.70 -2.87 22.16
#